data_9ef4ed41e58a5e85dabc8e520492c451
#
_entry.id   9ef4ed41e58a5e85dabc8e520492c451
#
_cell.length_a   1.000
_cell.length_b   1.000
_cell.length_c   1.000
_cell.angle_alpha   90.00
_cell.angle_beta   90.00
_cell.angle_gamma   90.00
#
_symmetry.space_group_name_H-M   'P 1'
#
loop_
_entity.id
_entity.type
_entity.pdbx_description
1 polymer ?
#
loop_
_entity_poly.entity_id
_entity_poly.type
_entity_poly.pdbx_seq_one_letter_code
_entity_poly.pdbx_strand_id
1 'polypeptide(L)'
;MKNKLFLLAAVLFVGALGGCGNSPDDDKGSADATDTSEAKLKVVSTNSIIGNMVEKVGGDLIDAHSIVPVGTDPHEYEPLPEDIRKASEADVVFYNGLNLETGNGWFDKLMETAGKAEDEDYFVVSKNVEPLYLSGNSSQQDPHAWLDISNGIRYITEITRVMSEKDPENKTAYEKNADAYIADLTELDSKAKKEFADIPEQKKLLVTSEGAFKYFSQAYGLQAAYIWEINTESQGTPDQMKQIIEKVRDSEVPVLFVETSVDPRSMERLANEVDLPVYSNLFTDSIAKEGEYGDSYYDMMKWNLEKIHEGLSQ
;
A
#
# COMPACT_ATOMS: atom_id res chain seq x y z
N MET A 1 -28.61 -52.47 -29.50
CA MET A 1 -29.46 -52.54 -30.71
C MET A 1 -29.30 -51.26 -31.52
N LYS A 2 -28.91 -51.44 -32.76
CA LYS A 2 -28.90 -50.58 -33.94
C LYS A 2 -27.78 -49.54 -34.05
N ASN A 3 -26.72 -50.00 -34.75
CA ASN A 3 -25.84 -49.34 -35.68
C ASN A 3 -26.53 -48.34 -36.61
N LYS A 4 -25.85 -47.25 -36.99
CA LYS A 4 -25.72 -46.85 -38.39
C LYS A 4 -24.46 -46.00 -38.59
N LEU A 5 -23.58 -46.53 -39.28
CA LEU A 5 -22.47 -46.27 -40.15
C LEU A 5 -22.92 -45.51 -41.41
N PHE A 6 -22.20 -44.46 -41.89
CA PHE A 6 -22.10 -43.97 -43.28
C PHE A 6 -20.87 -43.03 -43.33
N LEU A 7 -19.81 -43.43 -43.89
CA LEU A 7 -19.32 -43.54 -45.28
C LEU A 7 -18.77 -42.25 -45.88
N LEU A 8 -17.51 -42.33 -46.16
CA LEU A 8 -16.57 -41.60 -47.02
C LEU A 8 -17.15 -40.90 -48.24
N ALA A 9 -16.54 -39.74 -48.60
CA ALA A 9 -16.24 -39.41 -49.98
C ALA A 9 -14.99 -38.52 -50.08
N ALA A 10 -13.95 -39.10 -50.62
CA ALA A 10 -12.73 -38.42 -51.09
C ALA A 10 -13.00 -37.91 -52.53
N VAL A 11 -12.57 -36.69 -52.81
CA VAL A 11 -12.40 -36.23 -54.22
C VAL A 11 -10.99 -35.65 -54.34
N LEU A 12 -10.16 -36.41 -55.05
CA LEU A 12 -8.93 -35.98 -55.69
C LEU A 12 -9.23 -35.12 -56.91
N PHE A 13 -8.56 -33.98 -57.07
CA PHE A 13 -8.38 -33.34 -58.38
C PHE A 13 -6.91 -33.01 -58.57
N VAL A 14 -6.36 -33.65 -59.59
CA VAL A 14 -5.01 -33.50 -60.13
C VAL A 14 -5.09 -32.63 -61.40
N GLY A 15 -4.08 -31.82 -61.66
CA GLY A 15 -3.77 -31.25 -62.95
C GLY A 15 -3.46 -29.78 -62.88
N ALA A 16 -2.52 -29.22 -63.48
CA ALA A 16 -1.29 -29.52 -64.21
C ALA A 16 -0.60 -28.22 -64.52
N LEU A 17 0.65 -28.17 -64.34
CA LEU A 17 1.74 -27.45 -65.03
C LEU A 17 1.42 -26.32 -66.07
N GLY A 18 2.12 -25.21 -65.91
CA GLY A 18 2.57 -24.45 -67.05
C GLY A 18 2.82 -22.96 -66.82
N GLY A 19 4.06 -22.51 -66.95
CA GLY A 19 4.33 -21.16 -67.36
C GLY A 19 5.44 -20.43 -66.64
N CYS A 20 6.66 -20.54 -67.17
CA CYS A 20 7.78 -19.65 -66.87
C CYS A 20 7.53 -18.23 -67.32
N GLY A 21 7.91 -17.23 -66.49
CA GLY A 21 8.00 -15.84 -66.86
C GLY A 21 8.98 -15.16 -65.90
N ASN A 22 10.18 -14.88 -66.45
CA ASN A 22 11.30 -14.22 -65.79
C ASN A 22 11.16 -12.71 -65.92
N SER A 23 11.36 -11.95 -64.82
CA SER A 23 12.10 -10.66 -64.77
C SER A 23 11.76 -9.84 -63.48
N PRO A 24 12.53 -8.83 -63.09
CA PRO A 24 13.36 -8.89 -61.90
C PRO A 24 12.95 -7.88 -60.83
N ASP A 25 13.54 -8.09 -59.62
CA ASP A 25 13.86 -7.09 -58.56
C ASP A 25 12.77 -6.07 -58.20
N ASP A 26 12.17 -6.28 -57.06
CA ASP A 26 11.99 -5.25 -56.02
C ASP A 26 12.06 -5.90 -54.65
N ASP A 27 13.26 -5.86 -54.08
CA ASP A 27 13.55 -6.17 -52.70
C ASP A 27 12.90 -5.11 -51.82
N LYS A 28 11.67 -5.36 -51.40
CA LYS A 28 11.08 -4.69 -50.23
C LYS A 28 11.20 -5.66 -49.09
N GLY A 29 12.33 -5.54 -48.39
CA GLY A 29 12.52 -6.07 -47.08
C GLY A 29 11.30 -5.77 -46.23
N SER A 30 10.54 -6.81 -45.92
CA SER A 30 9.62 -6.82 -44.78
C SER A 30 10.50 -6.60 -43.57
N ALA A 31 10.57 -5.35 -43.12
CA ALA A 31 11.09 -5.06 -41.79
C ALA A 31 10.14 -5.78 -40.82
N ASP A 32 10.63 -6.90 -40.33
CA ASP A 32 10.12 -7.53 -39.13
C ASP A 32 10.21 -6.45 -38.06
N ALA A 33 9.08 -5.82 -37.74
CA ALA A 33 8.99 -4.96 -36.60
C ALA A 33 9.20 -5.87 -35.39
N THR A 34 10.46 -6.01 -34.98
CA THR A 34 10.77 -6.48 -33.65
C THR A 34 10.04 -5.54 -32.71
N ASP A 35 8.95 -6.04 -32.15
CA ASP A 35 8.30 -5.47 -30.99
C ASP A 35 9.32 -5.54 -29.84
N THR A 36 10.18 -4.55 -29.77
CA THR A 36 11.03 -4.28 -28.64
C THR A 36 10.18 -3.56 -27.61
N SER A 37 9.20 -4.26 -27.02
CA SER A 37 8.68 -3.84 -25.74
C SER A 37 9.85 -3.95 -24.78
N GLU A 38 10.42 -2.81 -24.40
CA GLU A 38 11.44 -2.75 -23.35
C GLU A 38 10.88 -3.49 -22.12
N ALA A 39 11.68 -4.39 -21.56
CA ALA A 39 11.24 -5.18 -20.42
C ALA A 39 11.00 -4.23 -19.26
N LYS A 40 9.75 -4.20 -18.75
CA LYS A 40 9.37 -3.36 -17.62
C LYS A 40 10.15 -3.76 -16.37
N LEU A 41 10.54 -2.79 -15.55
CA LEU A 41 11.13 -3.03 -14.23
C LEU A 41 10.10 -3.75 -13.35
N LYS A 42 10.45 -4.91 -12.82
CA LYS A 42 9.59 -5.70 -11.92
C LYS A 42 9.79 -5.24 -10.48
N VAL A 43 8.76 -4.62 -9.92
CA VAL A 43 8.82 -4.06 -8.58
C VAL A 43 7.81 -4.75 -7.68
N VAL A 44 8.27 -5.25 -6.54
CA VAL A 44 7.44 -5.87 -5.51
C VAL A 44 7.43 -4.97 -4.28
N SER A 45 6.28 -4.85 -3.62
CA SER A 45 6.12 -4.14 -2.36
C SER A 45 5.49 -5.05 -1.30
N THR A 46 5.76 -4.80 -0.02
CA THR A 46 5.19 -5.61 1.06
C THR A 46 3.71 -5.38 1.26
N ASN A 47 3.21 -4.16 1.04
CA ASN A 47 1.81 -3.81 1.25
C ASN A 47 1.27 -2.87 0.16
N SER A 48 -0.05 -2.72 0.14
CA SER A 48 -0.77 -1.96 -0.88
C SER A 48 -0.49 -0.44 -0.86
N ILE A 49 -0.11 0.12 0.28
CA ILE A 49 0.20 1.56 0.41
C ILE A 49 1.50 1.86 -0.33
N ILE A 50 2.55 1.07 -0.04
CA ILE A 50 3.84 1.18 -0.74
C ILE A 50 3.65 0.83 -2.22
N GLY A 51 2.84 -0.22 -2.53
CA GLY A 51 2.51 -0.60 -3.89
C GLY A 51 1.92 0.54 -4.70
N ASN A 52 0.96 1.26 -4.13
CA ASN A 52 0.37 2.43 -4.79
C ASN A 52 1.38 3.57 -5.00
N MET A 53 2.26 3.84 -4.02
CA MET A 53 3.33 4.82 -4.19
C MET A 53 4.28 4.43 -5.33
N VAL A 54 4.65 3.14 -5.42
CA VAL A 54 5.46 2.57 -6.51
C VAL A 54 4.77 2.75 -7.87
N GLU A 55 3.49 2.43 -7.96
CA GLU A 55 2.69 2.63 -9.18
C GLU A 55 2.60 4.09 -9.59
N LYS A 56 2.45 5.03 -8.63
CA LYS A 56 2.42 6.47 -8.92
C LYS A 56 3.75 6.97 -9.47
N VAL A 57 4.87 6.44 -9.00
CA VAL A 57 6.22 6.77 -9.50
C VAL A 57 6.49 6.10 -10.84
N GLY A 58 6.21 4.80 -10.94
CA GLY A 58 6.59 3.98 -12.09
C GLY A 58 5.67 4.12 -13.31
N GLY A 59 4.36 4.33 -13.07
CA GLY A 59 3.36 4.37 -14.14
C GLY A 59 3.39 3.11 -15.00
N ASP A 60 3.29 3.30 -16.30
CA ASP A 60 3.29 2.20 -17.30
C ASP A 60 4.66 1.57 -17.55
N LEU A 61 5.72 2.08 -16.94
CA LEU A 61 7.11 1.63 -17.15
C LEU A 61 7.49 0.42 -16.29
N ILE A 62 6.64 0.03 -15.35
CA ILE A 62 6.91 -1.04 -14.39
C ILE A 62 5.88 -2.17 -14.45
N ASP A 63 6.24 -3.33 -13.89
CA ASP A 63 5.34 -4.42 -13.50
C ASP A 63 5.33 -4.49 -11.97
N ALA A 64 4.30 -3.91 -11.35
CA ALA A 64 4.18 -3.79 -9.90
C ALA A 64 3.37 -4.95 -9.32
N HIS A 65 3.77 -5.43 -8.12
CA HIS A 65 3.04 -6.43 -7.35
C HIS A 65 3.10 -6.12 -5.85
N SER A 66 1.95 -6.17 -5.16
CA SER A 66 1.89 -6.10 -3.71
C SER A 66 1.75 -7.50 -3.11
N ILE A 67 2.62 -7.86 -2.16
CA ILE A 67 2.60 -9.16 -1.48
C ILE A 67 1.34 -9.28 -0.62
N VAL A 68 1.15 -8.35 0.31
CA VAL A 68 -0.04 -8.36 1.18
C VAL A 68 -1.21 -7.79 0.40
N PRO A 69 -2.31 -8.55 0.22
CA PRO A 69 -3.47 -8.10 -0.51
C PRO A 69 -4.16 -6.90 0.14
N VAL A 70 -4.82 -6.09 -0.70
CA VAL A 70 -5.65 -4.96 -0.22
C VAL A 70 -6.67 -5.43 0.82
N GLY A 71 -6.75 -4.71 1.93
CA GLY A 71 -7.65 -5.01 3.05
C GLY A 71 -7.13 -6.08 4.02
N THR A 72 -5.88 -6.49 3.88
CA THR A 72 -5.23 -7.46 4.78
C THR A 72 -4.19 -6.75 5.64
N ASP A 73 -4.09 -7.18 6.90
CA ASP A 73 -3.10 -6.69 7.87
C ASP A 73 -1.68 -7.20 7.49
N PRO A 74 -0.69 -6.31 7.30
CA PRO A 74 0.67 -6.69 6.95
C PRO A 74 1.53 -7.15 8.13
N HIS A 75 1.09 -6.92 9.37
CA HIS A 75 1.89 -7.23 10.57
C HIS A 75 2.18 -8.73 10.71
N GLU A 76 1.20 -9.58 10.45
CA GLU A 76 1.28 -11.03 10.62
C GLU A 76 0.82 -11.76 9.34
N TYR A 77 1.47 -11.45 8.22
CA TYR A 77 1.15 -12.09 6.95
C TYR A 77 1.87 -13.45 6.79
N GLU A 78 1.23 -14.38 6.12
CA GLU A 78 1.81 -15.66 5.73
C GLU A 78 1.95 -15.71 4.20
N PRO A 79 3.18 -15.54 3.64
CA PRO A 79 3.39 -15.49 2.20
C PRO A 79 2.97 -16.75 1.48
N LEU A 80 2.29 -16.57 0.36
CA LEU A 80 1.86 -17.64 -0.52
C LEU A 80 3.01 -18.06 -1.48
N PRO A 81 2.96 -19.26 -2.11
CA PRO A 81 3.95 -19.65 -3.11
C PRO A 81 4.09 -18.65 -4.27
N GLU A 82 3.02 -17.96 -4.62
CA GLU A 82 3.04 -16.91 -5.65
C GLU A 82 3.86 -15.70 -5.21
N ASP A 83 3.79 -15.30 -3.94
CA ASP A 83 4.58 -14.19 -3.38
C ASP A 83 6.08 -14.50 -3.44
N ILE A 84 6.45 -15.75 -3.11
CA ILE A 84 7.84 -16.21 -3.22
C ILE A 84 8.31 -16.13 -4.67
N ARG A 85 7.49 -16.57 -5.62
CA ARG A 85 7.81 -16.51 -7.05
C ARG A 85 7.98 -15.06 -7.51
N LYS A 86 7.03 -14.17 -7.17
CA LYS A 86 7.09 -12.76 -7.52
C LYS A 86 8.30 -12.07 -6.90
N ALA A 87 8.59 -12.31 -5.63
CA ALA A 87 9.79 -11.78 -4.97
C ALA A 87 11.08 -12.28 -5.62
N SER A 88 11.15 -13.58 -6.00
CA SER A 88 12.34 -14.14 -6.68
C SER A 88 12.58 -13.53 -8.07
N GLU A 89 11.51 -13.21 -8.81
CA GLU A 89 11.57 -12.63 -10.14
C GLU A 89 11.71 -11.09 -10.14
N ALA A 90 11.53 -10.44 -8.98
CA ALA A 90 11.59 -8.99 -8.86
C ALA A 90 13.00 -8.44 -9.11
N ASP A 91 13.09 -7.29 -9.77
CA ASP A 91 14.31 -6.49 -9.89
C ASP A 91 14.52 -5.64 -8.62
N VAL A 92 13.42 -5.26 -7.96
CA VAL A 92 13.41 -4.46 -6.72
C VAL A 92 12.27 -4.92 -5.82
N VAL A 93 12.55 -5.04 -4.51
CA VAL A 93 11.53 -5.23 -3.47
C VAL A 93 11.57 -4.04 -2.51
N PHE A 94 10.41 -3.45 -2.20
CA PHE A 94 10.25 -2.42 -1.19
C PHE A 94 9.51 -2.93 0.03
N TYR A 95 10.02 -2.59 1.23
CA TYR A 95 9.37 -2.90 2.50
C TYR A 95 9.33 -1.67 3.41
N ASN A 96 8.40 -1.67 4.37
CA ASN A 96 8.22 -0.54 5.27
C ASN A 96 9.37 -0.39 6.26
N GLY A 97 9.79 -1.45 6.89
CA GLY A 97 10.64 -1.41 8.07
C GLY A 97 9.87 -0.94 9.33
N LEU A 98 10.57 -0.34 10.29
CA LEU A 98 9.98 0.19 11.54
C LEU A 98 9.12 -0.87 12.29
N ASN A 99 9.49 -2.14 12.24
CA ASN A 99 8.77 -3.29 12.81
C ASN A 99 7.44 -3.69 12.13
N LEU A 100 7.09 -3.21 10.94
CA LEU A 100 5.83 -3.61 10.30
C LEU A 100 5.84 -5.11 9.95
N GLU A 101 6.85 -5.56 9.24
CA GLU A 101 6.93 -6.90 8.66
C GLU A 101 7.60 -7.93 9.60
N THR A 102 7.62 -7.65 10.90
CA THR A 102 8.38 -8.49 11.87
C THR A 102 7.58 -9.64 12.46
N GLY A 103 6.24 -9.59 12.40
CA GLY A 103 5.37 -10.66 12.90
C GLY A 103 5.76 -12.01 12.32
N ASN A 104 6.04 -12.99 13.17
CA ASN A 104 6.50 -14.33 12.78
C ASN A 104 7.76 -14.37 11.88
N GLY A 105 8.42 -13.21 11.62
CA GLY A 105 9.59 -13.09 10.74
C GLY A 105 9.28 -13.47 9.29
N TRP A 106 8.07 -13.16 8.81
CA TRP A 106 7.63 -13.59 7.48
C TRP A 106 8.44 -12.95 6.35
N PHE A 107 8.79 -11.67 6.47
CA PHE A 107 9.51 -10.95 5.43
C PHE A 107 10.94 -11.46 5.26
N ASP A 108 11.69 -11.62 6.37
CA ASP A 108 13.06 -12.14 6.34
C ASP A 108 13.12 -13.54 5.70
N LYS A 109 12.17 -14.40 6.09
CA LYS A 109 12.06 -15.75 5.50
C LYS A 109 11.72 -15.72 4.00
N LEU A 110 10.88 -14.75 3.58
CA LEU A 110 10.54 -14.56 2.18
C LEU A 110 11.77 -14.13 1.39
N MET A 111 12.53 -13.12 1.86
CA MET A 111 13.74 -12.64 1.18
C MET A 111 14.82 -13.70 1.12
N GLU A 112 15.05 -14.45 2.21
CA GLU A 112 15.97 -15.60 2.21
C GLU A 112 15.57 -16.66 1.17
N THR A 113 14.28 -17.02 1.14
CA THR A 113 13.75 -18.03 0.19
C THR A 113 13.82 -17.55 -1.25
N ALA A 114 13.57 -16.27 -1.49
CA ALA A 114 13.67 -15.62 -2.80
C ALA A 114 15.12 -15.38 -3.26
N GLY A 115 16.10 -15.56 -2.34
CA GLY A 115 17.54 -15.35 -2.63
C GLY A 115 17.88 -13.88 -2.81
N LYS A 116 17.21 -12.96 -2.09
CA LYS A 116 17.39 -11.53 -2.17
C LYS A 116 18.29 -11.01 -1.05
N ALA A 117 19.09 -9.98 -1.36
CA ALA A 117 20.02 -9.32 -0.44
C ALA A 117 19.57 -7.88 -0.13
N GLU A 118 19.72 -7.48 1.15
CA GLU A 118 19.39 -6.13 1.61
C GLU A 118 20.33 -5.10 0.98
N ASP A 119 19.80 -3.90 0.68
CA ASP A 119 20.47 -2.80 -0.02
C ASP A 119 20.98 -3.13 -1.44
N GLU A 120 20.75 -4.37 -1.91
CA GLU A 120 21.03 -4.79 -3.31
C GLU A 120 19.74 -5.10 -4.04
N ASP A 121 18.84 -5.92 -3.48
CA ASP A 121 17.61 -6.37 -4.11
C ASP A 121 16.36 -5.85 -3.40
N TYR A 122 16.43 -5.62 -2.08
CA TYR A 122 15.31 -5.08 -1.32
C TYR A 122 15.71 -3.89 -0.44
N PHE A 123 14.81 -2.91 -0.33
CA PHE A 123 15.08 -1.59 0.21
C PHE A 123 13.97 -1.14 1.16
N VAL A 124 14.38 -0.56 2.31
CA VAL A 124 13.46 0.03 3.28
C VAL A 124 13.02 1.42 2.82
N VAL A 125 11.71 1.65 2.71
CA VAL A 125 11.19 2.96 2.27
C VAL A 125 11.23 4.01 3.38
N SER A 126 11.20 3.57 4.66
CA SER A 126 11.24 4.47 5.83
C SER A 126 12.64 4.96 6.22
N LYS A 127 13.67 4.70 5.42
CA LYS A 127 15.08 5.01 5.71
C LYS A 127 15.33 6.43 6.25
N ASN A 128 14.57 7.41 5.75
CA ASN A 128 14.74 8.82 6.09
C ASN A 128 13.67 9.34 7.07
N VAL A 129 12.95 8.44 7.75
CA VAL A 129 11.96 8.79 8.77
C VAL A 129 12.63 8.85 10.14
N GLU A 130 12.29 9.88 10.91
CA GLU A 130 12.60 9.90 12.35
C GLU A 130 11.58 9.02 13.07
N PRO A 131 11.99 7.89 13.67
CA PRO A 131 11.06 6.91 14.21
C PRO A 131 10.39 7.37 15.50
N LEU A 132 9.09 7.15 15.63
CA LEU A 132 8.39 7.11 16.90
C LEU A 132 8.50 5.69 17.48
N TYR A 133 8.23 5.57 18.80
CA TYR A 133 8.34 4.30 19.50
C TYR A 133 7.02 3.93 20.16
N LEU A 134 6.85 2.63 20.41
CA LEU A 134 5.68 2.13 21.12
C LEU A 134 5.71 2.63 22.57
N SER A 135 4.54 3.03 23.10
CA SER A 135 4.44 3.64 24.43
C SER A 135 4.82 2.67 25.55
N GLY A 136 4.54 1.39 25.37
CA GLY A 136 4.88 0.31 26.31
C GLY A 136 6.30 -0.24 26.15
N ASN A 137 7.00 0.07 25.05
CA ASN A 137 8.30 -0.48 24.72
C ASN A 137 9.14 0.48 23.86
N SER A 138 9.93 1.30 24.51
CA SER A 138 10.81 2.29 23.85
C SER A 138 11.94 1.69 23.01
N SER A 139 12.08 0.39 22.93
CA SER A 139 13.01 -0.30 22.02
C SER A 139 12.35 -0.74 20.70
N GLN A 140 11.03 -0.70 20.62
CA GLN A 140 10.28 -1.03 19.41
C GLN A 140 9.75 0.23 18.73
N GLN A 141 10.06 0.35 17.45
CA GLN A 141 9.60 1.46 16.62
C GLN A 141 8.15 1.26 16.24
N ASP A 142 7.43 2.37 16.11
CA ASP A 142 6.06 2.40 15.57
C ASP A 142 6.13 2.37 14.03
N PRO A 143 5.49 1.41 13.36
CA PRO A 143 5.62 1.24 11.91
C PRO A 143 4.81 2.25 11.08
N HIS A 144 3.80 2.90 11.63
CA HIS A 144 2.74 3.60 10.90
C HIS A 144 3.13 5.00 10.41
N ALA A 145 4.39 5.18 10.00
CA ALA A 145 4.94 6.48 9.63
C ALA A 145 4.25 7.12 8.42
N TRP A 146 3.71 6.32 7.49
CA TRP A 146 2.99 6.80 6.31
C TRP A 146 1.72 7.60 6.62
N LEU A 147 1.17 7.50 7.85
CA LEU A 147 0.02 8.29 8.28
C LEU A 147 0.36 9.77 8.54
N ASP A 148 1.64 10.14 8.56
CA ASP A 148 2.09 11.52 8.34
C ASP A 148 2.47 11.68 6.86
N ILE A 149 1.77 12.56 6.13
CA ILE A 149 2.03 12.81 4.71
C ILE A 149 3.48 13.21 4.45
N SER A 150 4.11 13.92 5.38
CA SER A 150 5.53 14.30 5.24
C SER A 150 6.47 13.08 5.22
N ASN A 151 6.12 12.03 5.95
CA ASN A 151 6.82 10.75 5.90
C ASN A 151 6.49 9.96 4.63
N GLY A 152 5.22 9.98 4.18
CA GLY A 152 4.83 9.42 2.89
C GLY A 152 5.62 10.01 1.72
N ILE A 153 5.89 11.34 1.75
CA ILE A 153 6.77 12.01 0.77
C ILE A 153 8.21 11.48 0.85
N ARG A 154 8.73 11.20 2.06
CA ARG A 154 10.05 10.56 2.21
C ARG A 154 10.08 9.16 1.61
N TYR A 155 9.02 8.38 1.77
CA TYR A 155 8.87 7.06 1.13
C TYR A 155 8.93 7.16 -0.39
N ILE A 156 8.13 8.06 -0.98
CA ILE A 156 8.10 8.31 -2.43
C ILE A 156 9.48 8.73 -2.93
N THR A 157 10.18 9.59 -2.19
CA THR A 157 11.54 10.03 -2.53
C THR A 157 12.53 8.87 -2.55
N GLU A 158 12.48 7.96 -1.56
CA GLU A 158 13.36 6.79 -1.52
C GLU A 158 13.02 5.77 -2.63
N ILE A 159 11.73 5.52 -2.87
CA ILE A 159 11.25 4.69 -3.99
C ILE A 159 11.80 5.23 -5.32
N THR A 160 11.66 6.54 -5.56
CA THR A 160 12.13 7.19 -6.78
C THR A 160 13.64 7.08 -6.96
N ARG A 161 14.41 7.25 -5.87
CA ARG A 161 15.86 7.09 -5.88
C ARG A 161 16.26 5.69 -6.30
N VAL A 162 15.70 4.67 -5.65
CA VAL A 162 16.04 3.26 -5.92
C VAL A 162 15.63 2.86 -7.34
N MET A 163 14.41 3.18 -7.76
CA MET A 163 13.95 2.86 -9.11
C MET A 163 14.82 3.54 -10.19
N SER A 164 15.21 4.80 -9.97
CA SER A 164 16.11 5.54 -10.87
C SER A 164 17.52 4.94 -10.95
N GLU A 165 17.99 4.31 -9.89
CA GLU A 165 19.29 3.61 -9.86
C GLU A 165 19.23 2.25 -10.57
N LYS A 166 18.10 1.53 -10.41
CA LYS A 166 17.87 0.22 -11.00
C LYS A 166 17.50 0.27 -12.48
N ASP A 167 16.85 1.35 -12.91
CA ASP A 167 16.41 1.61 -14.27
C ASP A 167 16.75 3.05 -14.69
N PRO A 168 18.03 3.32 -14.99
CA PRO A 168 18.50 4.67 -15.30
C PRO A 168 17.90 5.26 -16.59
N GLU A 169 17.45 4.41 -17.52
CA GLU A 169 16.85 4.86 -18.78
C GLU A 169 15.51 5.57 -18.54
N ASN A 170 14.74 5.14 -17.55
CA ASN A 170 13.44 5.70 -17.19
C ASN A 170 13.50 6.72 -16.03
N LYS A 171 14.69 7.02 -15.49
CA LYS A 171 14.90 7.93 -14.35
C LYS A 171 14.12 9.24 -14.46
N THR A 172 14.20 9.93 -15.60
CA THR A 172 13.54 11.23 -15.80
C THR A 172 12.01 11.12 -15.71
N ALA A 173 11.44 9.99 -16.12
CA ALA A 173 10.01 9.76 -16.02
C ALA A 173 9.60 9.51 -14.55
N TYR A 174 10.37 8.71 -13.81
CA TYR A 174 10.15 8.46 -12.39
C TYR A 174 10.22 9.74 -11.56
N GLU A 175 11.27 10.55 -11.76
CA GLU A 175 11.43 11.84 -11.08
C GLU A 175 10.26 12.79 -11.38
N LYS A 176 9.83 12.89 -12.64
CA LYS A 176 8.69 13.73 -13.04
C LYS A 176 7.39 13.28 -12.39
N ASN A 177 7.13 11.97 -12.38
CA ASN A 177 5.91 11.42 -11.77
C ASN A 177 5.91 11.64 -10.25
N ALA A 178 7.05 11.40 -9.61
CA ALA A 178 7.23 11.63 -8.18
C ALA A 178 7.02 13.11 -7.82
N ASP A 179 7.63 14.04 -8.55
CA ASP A 179 7.49 15.48 -8.31
C ASP A 179 6.03 15.93 -8.38
N ALA A 180 5.27 15.44 -9.37
CA ALA A 180 3.85 15.74 -9.50
C ALA A 180 3.04 15.20 -8.31
N TYR A 181 3.27 13.95 -7.93
CA TYR A 181 2.56 13.32 -6.82
C TYR A 181 2.92 13.94 -5.46
N ILE A 182 4.18 14.29 -5.24
CA ILE A 182 4.65 15.03 -4.05
C ILE A 182 4.00 16.42 -3.97
N ALA A 183 3.81 17.10 -5.10
CA ALA A 183 3.13 18.40 -5.12
C ALA A 183 1.67 18.28 -4.63
N ASP A 184 0.93 17.29 -5.13
CA ASP A 184 -0.46 17.02 -4.72
C ASP A 184 -0.55 16.68 -3.22
N LEU A 185 0.34 15.83 -2.71
CA LEU A 185 0.41 15.47 -1.29
C LEU A 185 0.78 16.67 -0.41
N THR A 186 1.69 17.53 -0.86
CA THR A 186 2.10 18.73 -0.14
C THR A 186 0.96 19.73 -0.02
N GLU A 187 0.14 19.88 -1.08
CA GLU A 187 -1.06 20.73 -1.04
C GLU A 187 -2.09 20.18 -0.03
N LEU A 188 -2.34 18.86 -0.07
CA LEU A 188 -3.24 18.17 0.86
C LEU A 188 -2.81 18.35 2.32
N ASP A 189 -1.52 18.11 2.62
CA ASP A 189 -0.93 18.26 3.95
C ASP A 189 -1.04 19.70 4.46
N SER A 190 -0.71 20.68 3.60
CA SER A 190 -0.77 22.09 3.95
C SER A 190 -2.19 22.59 4.24
N LYS A 191 -3.18 22.07 3.51
CA LYS A 191 -4.60 22.35 3.75
C LYS A 191 -5.02 21.74 5.09
N ALA A 192 -4.70 20.46 5.31
CA ALA A 192 -5.07 19.75 6.53
C ALA A 192 -4.50 20.43 7.79
N LYS A 193 -3.22 20.82 7.80
CA LYS A 193 -2.61 21.52 8.93
C LYS A 193 -3.34 22.80 9.33
N LYS A 194 -3.92 23.52 8.36
CA LYS A 194 -4.74 24.71 8.65
C LYS A 194 -6.10 24.35 9.25
N GLU A 195 -6.77 23.34 8.68
CA GLU A 195 -8.07 22.88 9.16
C GLU A 195 -7.99 22.32 10.59
N PHE A 196 -7.00 21.49 10.87
CA PHE A 196 -6.79 20.90 12.20
C PHE A 196 -6.39 21.94 13.28
N ALA A 197 -5.78 23.06 12.88
CA ALA A 197 -5.47 24.16 13.81
C ALA A 197 -6.74 24.78 14.42
N ASP A 198 -7.88 24.74 13.74
CA ASP A 198 -9.14 25.33 14.17
C ASP A 198 -9.91 24.43 15.18
N ILE A 199 -9.49 23.17 15.37
CA ILE A 199 -10.12 22.26 16.36
C ILE A 199 -9.80 22.76 17.78
N PRO A 200 -10.83 22.91 18.67
CA PRO A 200 -10.59 23.28 20.07
C PRO A 200 -9.69 22.30 20.80
N GLU A 201 -8.77 22.78 21.61
CA GLU A 201 -7.74 21.96 22.28
C GLU A 201 -8.30 20.78 23.08
N GLN A 202 -9.44 21.00 23.78
CA GLN A 202 -10.11 19.97 24.56
C GLN A 202 -10.74 18.84 23.73
N LYS A 203 -10.90 19.03 22.41
CA LYS A 203 -11.40 18.02 21.45
C LYS A 203 -10.30 17.35 20.65
N LYS A 204 -9.04 17.74 20.82
CA LYS A 204 -7.88 17.21 20.07
C LYS A 204 -7.41 15.83 20.55
N LEU A 205 -8.35 14.93 20.89
CA LEU A 205 -8.06 13.55 21.21
C LEU A 205 -8.60 12.64 20.10
N LEU A 206 -7.72 12.03 19.33
CA LEU A 206 -8.06 11.04 18.30
C LEU A 206 -8.11 9.65 18.95
N VAL A 207 -9.30 9.06 19.03
CA VAL A 207 -9.52 7.75 19.65
C VAL A 207 -9.75 6.69 18.59
N THR A 208 -8.89 5.67 18.57
CA THR A 208 -8.87 4.57 17.59
C THR A 208 -8.75 3.23 18.29
N SER A 209 -8.84 2.11 17.57
CA SER A 209 -8.67 0.78 18.17
C SER A 209 -7.20 0.49 18.42
N GLU A 210 -6.37 0.66 17.41
CA GLU A 210 -4.92 0.49 17.45
C GLU A 210 -4.19 1.82 17.63
N GLY A 211 -2.97 1.77 18.20
CA GLY A 211 -2.08 2.93 18.36
C GLY A 211 -1.40 3.39 17.07
N ALA A 212 -2.01 3.20 15.90
CA ALA A 212 -1.44 3.51 14.59
C ALA A 212 -1.30 5.01 14.28
N PHE A 213 -2.12 5.86 14.90
CA PHE A 213 -2.22 7.28 14.56
C PHE A 213 -1.27 8.22 15.31
N LYS A 214 -0.14 7.74 15.85
CA LYS A 214 0.81 8.59 16.59
C LYS A 214 1.51 9.61 15.68
N TYR A 215 2.02 9.17 14.51
CA TYR A 215 2.64 10.09 13.53
C TYR A 215 1.61 11.10 12.98
N PHE A 216 0.40 10.63 12.67
CA PHE A 216 -0.71 11.49 12.26
C PHE A 216 -1.00 12.55 13.34
N SER A 217 -1.19 12.11 14.57
CA SER A 217 -1.50 12.99 15.70
C SER A 217 -0.42 14.05 15.90
N GLN A 218 0.86 13.65 15.83
CA GLN A 218 1.98 14.59 15.92
C GLN A 218 1.97 15.61 14.77
N ALA A 219 1.71 15.16 13.52
CA ALA A 219 1.72 16.03 12.34
C ALA A 219 0.62 17.08 12.35
N TYR A 220 -0.55 16.74 12.90
CA TYR A 220 -1.76 17.59 12.86
C TYR A 220 -2.16 18.17 14.23
N GLY A 221 -1.27 18.06 15.24
CA GLY A 221 -1.47 18.67 16.55
C GLY A 221 -2.57 18.03 17.40
N LEU A 222 -2.77 16.73 17.25
CA LEU A 222 -3.70 15.91 18.02
C LEU A 222 -2.96 15.11 19.10
N GLN A 223 -3.72 14.48 19.99
CA GLN A 223 -3.25 13.43 20.91
C GLN A 223 -3.84 12.09 20.49
N ALA A 224 -3.00 11.06 20.35
CA ALA A 224 -3.49 9.70 20.07
C ALA A 224 -3.97 9.02 21.36
N ALA A 225 -5.10 8.31 21.24
CA ALA A 225 -5.60 7.41 22.26
C ALA A 225 -6.16 6.15 21.58
N TYR A 226 -5.94 4.99 22.16
CA TYR A 226 -6.25 3.72 21.52
C TYR A 226 -6.54 2.62 22.55
N ILE A 227 -7.18 1.56 22.10
CA ILE A 227 -7.53 0.42 22.97
C ILE A 227 -6.29 -0.47 23.17
N TRP A 228 -5.54 -0.79 22.10
CA TRP A 228 -4.28 -1.54 22.14
C TRP A 228 -3.17 -0.86 21.35
N GLU A 229 -1.94 -1.19 21.68
CA GLU A 229 -0.76 -0.49 21.13
C GLU A 229 -0.49 -0.84 19.66
N ILE A 230 -0.48 -2.14 19.32
CA ILE A 230 -0.14 -2.65 17.99
C ILE A 230 -0.83 -4.01 17.75
N ASN A 231 -1.15 -4.34 16.50
CA ASN A 231 -1.93 -5.52 16.13
C ASN A 231 -1.25 -6.87 16.46
N THR A 232 0.06 -6.91 16.66
CA THR A 232 0.79 -8.10 17.14
C THR A 232 0.61 -8.41 18.62
N GLU A 233 -0.09 -7.56 19.37
CA GLU A 233 -0.38 -7.72 20.79
C GLU A 233 -1.82 -8.17 21.05
N SER A 234 -2.13 -8.48 22.32
CA SER A 234 -3.50 -8.79 22.73
C SER A 234 -4.42 -7.58 22.57
N GLN A 235 -5.53 -7.77 21.89
CA GLN A 235 -6.47 -6.71 21.50
C GLN A 235 -7.69 -6.66 22.44
N GLY A 236 -7.96 -5.48 23.00
CA GLY A 236 -9.18 -5.23 23.77
C GLY A 236 -9.28 -5.97 25.12
N THR A 237 -8.14 -6.21 25.80
CA THR A 237 -8.14 -6.79 27.15
C THR A 237 -8.92 -5.92 28.15
N PRO A 238 -9.43 -6.48 29.27
CA PRO A 238 -10.14 -5.70 30.29
C PRO A 238 -9.37 -4.50 30.81
N ASP A 239 -8.04 -4.62 30.98
CA ASP A 239 -7.19 -3.52 31.47
C ASP A 239 -7.01 -2.43 30.41
N GLN A 240 -6.82 -2.78 29.14
CA GLN A 240 -6.79 -1.84 28.02
C GLN A 240 -8.11 -1.09 27.89
N MET A 241 -9.24 -1.80 27.95
CA MET A 241 -10.57 -1.19 27.91
C MET A 241 -10.80 -0.23 29.07
N LYS A 242 -10.38 -0.60 30.31
CA LYS A 242 -10.50 0.29 31.47
C LYS A 242 -9.71 1.59 31.28
N GLN A 243 -8.48 1.49 30.83
CA GLN A 243 -7.61 2.66 30.63
C GLN A 243 -8.15 3.61 29.57
N ILE A 244 -8.64 3.10 28.44
CA ILE A 244 -9.18 3.94 27.38
C ILE A 244 -10.51 4.59 27.78
N ILE A 245 -11.39 3.88 28.50
CA ILE A 245 -12.64 4.42 29.04
C ILE A 245 -12.36 5.61 29.98
N GLU A 246 -11.40 5.48 30.90
CA GLU A 246 -10.99 6.56 31.79
C GLU A 246 -10.48 7.76 30.99
N LYS A 247 -9.59 7.54 30.02
CA LYS A 247 -9.02 8.60 29.19
C LYS A 247 -10.06 9.35 28.35
N VAL A 248 -11.02 8.62 27.76
CA VAL A 248 -12.12 9.22 26.98
C VAL A 248 -13.05 10.03 27.88
N ARG A 249 -13.41 9.54 29.06
CA ARG A 249 -14.27 10.26 30.03
C ARG A 249 -13.65 11.53 30.58
N ASP A 250 -12.31 11.58 30.65
CA ASP A 250 -11.55 12.78 31.09
C ASP A 250 -11.34 13.79 29.96
N SER A 251 -11.83 13.53 28.74
CA SER A 251 -11.75 14.39 27.56
C SER A 251 -13.12 14.97 27.17
N GLU A 252 -13.11 15.93 26.22
CA GLU A 252 -14.32 16.46 25.57
C GLU A 252 -14.44 15.96 24.14
N VAL A 253 -13.81 14.82 23.78
CA VAL A 253 -13.88 14.25 22.45
C VAL A 253 -15.32 13.90 22.10
N PRO A 254 -15.84 14.34 20.94
CA PRO A 254 -17.25 14.12 20.60
C PRO A 254 -17.53 12.75 19.99
N VAL A 255 -16.52 12.10 19.40
CA VAL A 255 -16.70 10.87 18.62
C VAL A 255 -15.48 9.95 18.71
N LEU A 256 -15.69 8.69 18.32
CA LEU A 256 -14.67 7.64 18.20
C LEU A 256 -14.50 7.23 16.73
N PHE A 257 -13.40 6.57 16.42
CA PHE A 257 -13.11 6.06 15.08
C PHE A 257 -12.69 4.58 15.15
N VAL A 258 -12.90 3.84 14.06
CA VAL A 258 -12.49 2.43 13.94
C VAL A 258 -11.73 2.24 12.62
N GLU A 259 -10.72 1.42 12.61
CA GLU A 259 -9.91 1.16 11.41
C GLU A 259 -10.59 0.13 10.51
N THR A 260 -10.34 0.23 9.20
CA THR A 260 -10.88 -0.72 8.21
C THR A 260 -10.26 -2.11 8.30
N SER A 261 -9.05 -2.21 8.89
CA SER A 261 -8.26 -3.43 9.02
C SER A 261 -8.50 -4.22 10.30
N VAL A 262 -9.32 -3.71 11.26
CA VAL A 262 -9.55 -4.35 12.56
C VAL A 262 -11.01 -4.77 12.78
N ASP A 263 -11.22 -5.68 13.72
CA ASP A 263 -12.55 -6.08 14.15
C ASP A 263 -13.22 -4.93 14.96
N PRO A 264 -14.38 -4.41 14.55
CA PRO A 264 -15.00 -3.25 15.18
C PRO A 264 -15.54 -3.50 16.59
N ARG A 265 -15.70 -4.75 17.03
CA ARG A 265 -16.39 -5.11 18.28
C ARG A 265 -15.77 -4.47 19.53
N SER A 266 -14.45 -4.28 19.57
CA SER A 266 -13.79 -3.62 20.70
C SER A 266 -14.12 -2.14 20.75
N MET A 267 -14.16 -1.45 19.59
CA MET A 267 -14.55 -0.06 19.48
C MET A 267 -16.06 0.14 19.77
N GLU A 268 -16.91 -0.75 19.27
CA GLU A 268 -18.35 -0.74 19.56
C GLU A 268 -18.63 -0.88 21.07
N ARG A 269 -17.85 -1.74 21.75
CA ARG A 269 -17.94 -1.88 23.20
C ARG A 269 -17.51 -0.59 23.91
N LEU A 270 -16.39 0.03 23.51
CA LEU A 270 -15.95 1.32 24.04
C LEU A 270 -17.04 2.38 23.86
N ALA A 271 -17.58 2.50 22.64
CA ALA A 271 -18.64 3.45 22.27
C ALA A 271 -19.84 3.35 23.21
N ASN A 272 -20.31 2.12 23.49
CA ASN A 272 -21.42 1.88 24.41
C ASN A 272 -21.08 2.23 25.87
N GLU A 273 -19.84 2.01 26.32
CA GLU A 273 -19.42 2.29 27.70
C GLU A 273 -19.24 3.79 28.00
N VAL A 274 -18.91 4.57 26.96
CA VAL A 274 -18.68 6.03 27.10
C VAL A 274 -19.83 6.87 26.53
N ASP A 275 -20.85 6.25 25.91
CA ASP A 275 -22.01 6.88 25.28
C ASP A 275 -21.60 7.88 24.16
N LEU A 276 -20.64 7.47 23.34
CA LEU A 276 -20.16 8.25 22.17
C LEU A 276 -20.35 7.45 20.88
N PRO A 277 -20.67 8.11 19.74
CA PRO A 277 -20.79 7.42 18.47
C PRO A 277 -19.42 7.05 17.88
N VAL A 278 -19.34 5.94 17.15
CA VAL A 278 -18.29 5.69 16.17
C VAL A 278 -18.64 6.46 14.90
N TYR A 279 -17.87 7.51 14.60
CA TYR A 279 -18.18 8.46 13.52
C TYR A 279 -17.91 7.90 12.14
N SER A 280 -16.73 7.30 11.95
CA SER A 280 -16.31 6.79 10.66
C SER A 280 -15.26 5.68 10.80
N ASN A 281 -15.13 4.90 9.72
CA ASN A 281 -13.96 4.06 9.53
C ASN A 281 -12.79 4.91 9.02
N LEU A 282 -11.56 4.55 9.43
CA LEU A 282 -10.31 5.13 8.97
C LEU A 282 -9.43 4.06 8.31
N PHE A 283 -8.65 4.46 7.35
CA PHE A 283 -7.66 3.59 6.74
C PHE A 283 -6.36 3.63 7.53
N THR A 284 -5.74 2.46 7.75
CA THR A 284 -4.42 2.32 8.39
C THR A 284 -3.45 1.52 7.52
N ASP A 285 -3.59 0.21 7.48
CA ASP A 285 -2.61 -0.74 6.96
C ASP A 285 -2.81 -1.09 5.49
N SER A 286 -3.87 -0.58 4.88
CA SER A 286 -4.23 -0.84 3.49
C SER A 286 -4.98 0.33 2.88
N ILE A 287 -4.81 0.52 1.57
CA ILE A 287 -5.74 1.31 0.75
C ILE A 287 -7.04 0.52 0.53
N ALA A 288 -8.06 1.16 -0.05
CA ALA A 288 -9.29 0.51 -0.50
C ALA A 288 -9.07 -0.31 -1.79
N LYS A 289 -10.08 -1.10 -2.17
CA LYS A 289 -10.07 -1.82 -3.45
C LYS A 289 -10.25 -0.84 -4.60
N GLU A 290 -9.71 -1.21 -5.76
CA GLU A 290 -9.81 -0.43 -6.99
C GLU A 290 -11.26 0.00 -7.29
N GLY A 291 -11.44 1.30 -7.54
CA GLY A 291 -12.73 1.93 -7.80
C GLY A 291 -13.56 2.26 -6.56
N GLU A 292 -13.09 1.91 -5.36
CA GLU A 292 -13.67 2.35 -4.09
C GLU A 292 -12.98 3.64 -3.61
N TYR A 293 -13.65 4.40 -2.73
CA TYR A 293 -13.01 5.59 -2.15
C TYR A 293 -11.85 5.19 -1.22
N GLY A 294 -10.68 5.78 -1.44
CA GLY A 294 -9.46 5.43 -0.69
C GLY A 294 -8.57 4.40 -1.43
N ASP A 295 -8.80 4.15 -2.72
CA ASP A 295 -8.04 3.20 -3.54
C ASP A 295 -6.64 3.72 -3.97
N SER A 296 -6.24 4.85 -3.47
CA SER A 296 -4.88 5.39 -3.58
C SER A 296 -4.41 5.93 -2.23
N TYR A 297 -3.08 6.04 -2.04
CA TYR A 297 -2.53 6.65 -0.83
C TYR A 297 -3.02 8.10 -0.64
N TYR A 298 -3.15 8.87 -1.72
CA TYR A 298 -3.70 10.23 -1.68
C TYR A 298 -5.15 10.22 -1.18
N ASP A 299 -6.02 9.39 -1.76
CA ASP A 299 -7.44 9.35 -1.40
C ASP A 299 -7.66 8.74 0.00
N MET A 300 -6.84 7.75 0.39
CA MET A 300 -6.79 7.21 1.73
C MET A 300 -6.49 8.31 2.76
N MET A 301 -5.41 9.06 2.57
CA MET A 301 -5.03 10.15 3.46
C MET A 301 -6.06 11.28 3.47
N LYS A 302 -6.59 11.64 2.31
CA LYS A 302 -7.65 12.64 2.20
C LYS A 302 -8.89 12.24 2.99
N TRP A 303 -9.34 10.98 2.88
CA TRP A 303 -10.44 10.44 3.67
C TRP A 303 -10.18 10.55 5.16
N ASN A 304 -9.03 10.08 5.62
CA ASN A 304 -8.67 10.13 7.03
C ASN A 304 -8.69 11.57 7.56
N LEU A 305 -8.06 12.49 6.83
CA LEU A 305 -8.03 13.90 7.19
C LEU A 305 -9.44 14.51 7.27
N GLU A 306 -10.26 14.30 6.24
CA GLU A 306 -11.64 14.82 6.21
C GLU A 306 -12.47 14.22 7.35
N LYS A 307 -12.46 12.89 7.55
CA LYS A 307 -13.29 12.24 8.56
C LYS A 307 -12.87 12.56 9.98
N ILE A 308 -11.58 12.64 10.26
CA ILE A 308 -11.10 13.02 11.59
C ILE A 308 -11.44 14.47 11.88
N HIS A 309 -11.20 15.40 10.94
CA HIS A 309 -11.54 16.81 11.12
C HIS A 309 -13.06 17.03 11.30
N GLU A 310 -13.90 16.43 10.43
CA GLU A 310 -15.37 16.50 10.54
C GLU A 310 -15.86 15.96 11.89
N GLY A 311 -15.33 14.84 12.35
CA GLY A 311 -15.72 14.20 13.61
C GLY A 311 -15.33 15.04 14.82
N LEU A 312 -14.09 15.53 14.90
CA LEU A 312 -13.60 16.29 16.06
C LEU A 312 -14.12 17.72 16.11
N SER A 313 -14.66 18.25 15.00
CA SER A 313 -15.23 19.60 14.92
C SER A 313 -16.71 19.66 15.33
N GLN A 314 -17.37 18.56 15.71
CA GLN A 314 -18.79 18.50 16.11
C GLN A 314 -19.13 19.24 17.39
#